data_a6388da88c5c3fa67843eb886c54d2ca
#
_entry.id   a6388da88c5c3fa67843eb886c54d2ca
#
_cell.length_a   1.000
_cell.length_b   1.000
_cell.length_c   1.000
_cell.angle_alpha   90.00
_cell.angle_beta   90.00
_cell.angle_gamma   90.00
#
_symmetry.space_group_name_H-M   'P 1'
#
loop_
_entity.id
_entity.type
_entity.pdbx_description
1 polymer ?
#
loop_
_entity_poly.entity_id
_entity_poly.type
_entity_poly.pdbx_seq_one_letter_code
_entity_poly.pdbx_strand_id
1 'polypeptide(L)'
;MSANPSRSLKLRKLLFIALLVLICAVVAYWLAQENQPWLVPEEYKGLKNPLPASPFNLNAAREIYFDQCVQCHGERGRGDGPQAKSNYPLPADLTDPKLLRNVTDGEIFYQISQGRRPMPSFKNRLTQDQRWQLVLLVRSFSQPASPGSTPAAPTPSRLPGEK
;
A
#
# COMPACT_ATOMS: atom_id res chain seq x y z
N MET A 1 -38.40 -51.62 -7.61
CA MET A 1 -37.20 -51.03 -8.29
C MET A 1 -36.09 -50.85 -7.27
N SER A 2 -35.16 -51.80 -7.17
CA SER A 2 -34.08 -51.76 -6.16
C SER A 2 -32.92 -50.91 -6.67
N ALA A 3 -32.66 -49.77 -6.02
CA ALA A 3 -31.54 -48.93 -6.36
C ALA A 3 -30.22 -49.65 -6.02
N ASN A 4 -29.35 -49.81 -7.01
CA ASN A 4 -28.06 -50.48 -6.88
C ASN A 4 -27.12 -49.68 -5.94
N PRO A 5 -26.81 -50.19 -4.72
CA PRO A 5 -26.06 -49.44 -3.71
C PRO A 5 -24.65 -49.05 -4.16
N SER A 6 -24.04 -49.78 -5.09
CA SER A 6 -22.72 -49.46 -5.62
C SER A 6 -22.73 -48.24 -6.55
N ARG A 7 -23.81 -47.98 -7.26
CA ARG A 7 -23.96 -46.76 -8.10
C ARG A 7 -24.10 -45.50 -7.25
N SER A 8 -24.86 -45.58 -6.14
CA SER A 8 -25.04 -44.42 -5.26
C SER A 8 -23.73 -44.02 -4.56
N LEU A 9 -22.90 -44.99 -4.17
CA LEU A 9 -21.59 -44.71 -3.55
C LEU A 9 -20.59 -44.07 -4.53
N LYS A 10 -20.57 -44.57 -5.78
CA LYS A 10 -19.74 -43.99 -6.84
C LYS A 10 -20.17 -42.55 -7.15
N LEU A 11 -21.46 -42.28 -7.24
CA LEU A 11 -21.99 -40.93 -7.48
C LEU A 11 -21.63 -39.97 -6.34
N ARG A 12 -21.78 -40.40 -5.08
CA ARG A 12 -21.39 -39.58 -3.91
C ARG A 12 -19.90 -39.26 -3.90
N LYS A 13 -19.02 -40.21 -4.24
CA LYS A 13 -17.57 -39.97 -4.38
C LYS A 13 -17.27 -38.97 -5.49
N LEU A 14 -17.92 -39.09 -6.65
CA LEU A 14 -17.77 -38.17 -7.76
C LEU A 14 -18.21 -36.74 -7.39
N LEU A 15 -19.35 -36.60 -6.72
CA LEU A 15 -19.84 -35.30 -6.25
C LEU A 15 -18.90 -34.68 -5.21
N PHE A 16 -18.34 -35.48 -4.30
CA PHE A 16 -17.38 -35.02 -3.32
C PHE A 16 -16.08 -34.53 -3.98
N ILE A 17 -15.55 -35.26 -4.96
CA ILE A 17 -14.36 -34.87 -5.72
C ILE A 17 -14.65 -33.60 -6.51
N ALA A 18 -15.79 -33.51 -7.18
CA ALA A 18 -16.19 -32.29 -7.92
C ALA A 18 -16.30 -31.07 -7.01
N LEU A 19 -16.85 -31.25 -5.79
CA LEU A 19 -16.91 -30.18 -4.79
C LEU A 19 -15.51 -29.73 -4.33
N LEU A 20 -14.61 -30.69 -4.06
CA LEU A 20 -13.23 -30.36 -3.69
C LEU A 20 -12.51 -29.60 -4.80
N VAL A 21 -12.64 -30.03 -6.05
CA VAL A 21 -12.05 -29.34 -7.20
C VAL A 21 -12.60 -27.91 -7.33
N LEU A 22 -13.91 -27.75 -7.14
CA LEU A 22 -14.53 -26.42 -7.16
C LEU A 22 -13.97 -25.50 -6.05
N ILE A 23 -13.88 -26.04 -4.82
CA ILE A 23 -13.31 -25.27 -3.70
C ILE A 23 -11.87 -24.89 -3.99
N CYS A 24 -11.03 -25.82 -4.46
CA CYS A 24 -9.65 -25.53 -4.84
C CYS A 24 -9.56 -24.47 -5.94
N ALA A 25 -10.42 -24.53 -6.96
CA ALA A 25 -10.47 -23.55 -8.03
C ALA A 25 -10.86 -22.14 -7.52
N VAL A 26 -11.86 -22.08 -6.63
CA VAL A 26 -12.27 -20.82 -6.00
C VAL A 26 -11.15 -20.25 -5.13
N VAL A 27 -10.50 -21.06 -4.32
CA VAL A 27 -9.36 -20.63 -3.49
C VAL A 27 -8.21 -20.15 -4.37
N ALA A 28 -7.85 -20.90 -5.41
CA ALA A 28 -6.80 -20.49 -6.36
C ALA A 28 -7.15 -19.18 -7.07
N TYR A 29 -8.40 -18.98 -7.46
CA TYR A 29 -8.88 -17.72 -8.04
C TYR A 29 -8.73 -16.55 -7.05
N TRP A 30 -9.12 -16.71 -5.79
CA TRP A 30 -8.97 -15.70 -4.76
C TRP A 30 -7.50 -15.35 -4.51
N LEU A 31 -6.62 -16.35 -4.38
CA LEU A 31 -5.19 -16.13 -4.20
C LEU A 31 -4.54 -15.44 -5.40
N ALA A 32 -5.01 -15.71 -6.62
CA ALA A 32 -4.54 -15.03 -7.81
C ALA A 32 -4.96 -13.55 -7.85
N GLN A 33 -6.13 -13.21 -7.31
CA GLN A 33 -6.60 -11.82 -7.26
C GLN A 33 -5.80 -10.95 -6.28
N GLU A 34 -5.33 -11.53 -5.17
CA GLU A 34 -4.58 -10.78 -4.16
C GLU A 34 -3.19 -10.32 -4.65
N ASN A 35 -2.59 -11.03 -5.59
CA ASN A 35 -1.27 -10.74 -6.14
C ASN A 35 -1.30 -9.89 -7.43
N GLN A 36 -2.44 -9.33 -7.81
CA GLN A 36 -2.51 -8.50 -9.02
C GLN A 36 -1.68 -7.22 -8.83
N PRO A 37 -0.88 -6.82 -9.84
CA PRO A 37 -0.19 -5.54 -9.81
C PRO A 37 -1.21 -4.38 -9.72
N TRP A 38 -0.77 -3.22 -9.25
CA TRP A 38 -1.60 -2.03 -9.30
C TRP A 38 -1.92 -1.69 -10.76
N LEU A 39 -3.19 -1.76 -11.12
CA LEU A 39 -3.66 -1.30 -12.43
C LEU A 39 -3.84 0.22 -12.35
N VAL A 40 -2.79 0.95 -12.69
CA VAL A 40 -2.84 2.41 -12.76
C VAL A 40 -3.29 2.83 -14.14
N PRO A 41 -4.35 3.65 -14.27
CA PRO A 41 -4.79 4.18 -15.55
C PRO A 41 -3.69 4.97 -16.26
N GLU A 42 -3.65 4.90 -17.59
CA GLU A 42 -2.58 5.51 -18.40
C GLU A 42 -2.45 7.02 -18.19
N GLU A 43 -3.58 7.71 -17.95
CA GLU A 43 -3.60 9.15 -17.67
C GLU A 43 -2.78 9.55 -16.45
N TYR A 44 -2.56 8.64 -15.49
CA TYR A 44 -1.71 8.91 -14.32
C TYR A 44 -0.24 8.65 -14.57
N LYS A 45 0.11 7.69 -15.43
CA LYS A 45 1.50 7.27 -15.64
C LYS A 45 2.39 8.39 -16.17
N GLY A 46 1.82 9.28 -16.97
CA GLY A 46 2.53 10.44 -17.53
C GLY A 46 2.62 11.65 -16.61
N LEU A 47 1.92 11.66 -15.47
CA LEU A 47 1.90 12.82 -14.59
C LEU A 47 3.22 12.98 -13.86
N LYS A 48 3.72 14.23 -13.87
CA LYS A 48 4.86 14.65 -13.06
C LYS A 48 4.38 15.42 -11.85
N ASN A 49 5.12 15.36 -10.76
CA ASN A 49 4.79 16.13 -9.58
C ASN A 49 4.85 17.63 -9.89
N PRO A 50 3.75 18.39 -9.70
CA PRO A 50 3.75 19.83 -9.97
C PRO A 50 4.46 20.64 -8.87
N LEU A 51 4.74 20.04 -7.71
CA LEU A 51 5.34 20.73 -6.58
C LEU A 51 6.86 20.53 -6.56
N PRO A 52 7.65 21.58 -6.25
CA PRO A 52 9.08 21.47 -6.07
C PRO A 52 9.41 20.71 -4.78
N ALA A 53 10.53 19.96 -4.77
CA ALA A 53 11.05 19.30 -3.58
C ALA A 53 11.70 20.32 -2.62
N SER A 54 10.93 21.30 -2.16
CA SER A 54 11.36 22.32 -1.22
C SER A 54 11.31 21.82 0.23
N PRO A 55 12.08 22.40 1.16
CA PRO A 55 11.97 22.09 2.59
C PRO A 55 10.56 22.28 3.13
N PHE A 56 9.84 23.29 2.65
CA PHE A 56 8.44 23.54 3.02
C PHE A 56 7.54 22.35 2.66
N ASN A 57 7.56 21.89 1.41
CA ASN A 57 6.74 20.78 0.95
C ASN A 57 7.13 19.46 1.63
N LEU A 58 8.42 19.22 1.83
CA LEU A 58 8.89 18.01 2.50
C LEU A 58 8.53 17.98 4.00
N ASN A 59 8.56 19.11 4.69
CA ASN A 59 8.16 19.19 6.09
C ASN A 59 6.66 18.96 6.24
N ALA A 60 5.83 19.62 5.41
CA ALA A 60 4.39 19.38 5.39
C ALA A 60 4.06 17.90 5.10
N ALA A 61 4.78 17.29 4.14
CA ALA A 61 4.62 15.87 3.86
C ALA A 61 5.00 14.96 5.04
N ARG A 62 6.05 15.30 5.81
CA ARG A 62 6.46 14.52 6.98
C ARG A 62 5.39 14.53 8.07
N GLU A 63 4.77 15.68 8.34
CA GLU A 63 3.67 15.79 9.30
C GLU A 63 2.50 14.88 8.90
N ILE A 64 2.06 14.96 7.64
CA ILE A 64 0.99 14.11 7.12
C ILE A 64 1.38 12.63 7.17
N TYR A 65 2.60 12.30 6.79
CA TYR A 65 3.10 10.93 6.80
C TYR A 65 3.14 10.35 8.21
N PHE A 66 3.61 11.12 9.17
CA PHE A 66 3.65 10.71 10.56
C PHE A 66 2.25 10.41 11.11
N ASP A 67 1.27 11.25 10.78
CA ASP A 67 -0.10 11.09 11.25
C ASP A 67 -0.86 9.95 10.56
N GLN A 68 -0.64 9.74 9.26
CA GLN A 68 -1.50 8.88 8.44
C GLN A 68 -0.83 7.58 7.94
N CYS A 69 0.50 7.51 7.89
CA CYS A 69 1.20 6.46 7.13
C CYS A 69 2.13 5.60 8.01
N VAL A 70 2.76 6.19 9.05
CA VAL A 70 3.78 5.57 9.89
C VAL A 70 3.32 4.25 10.50
N GLN A 71 2.05 4.14 10.89
CA GLN A 71 1.52 2.94 11.54
C GLN A 71 1.74 1.66 10.70
N CYS A 72 1.71 1.78 9.40
CA CYS A 72 1.95 0.67 8.48
C CYS A 72 3.33 0.74 7.82
N HIS A 73 3.72 1.92 7.30
CA HIS A 73 4.95 2.05 6.52
C HIS A 73 6.22 2.28 7.35
N GLY A 74 6.09 2.53 8.67
CA GLY A 74 7.22 2.84 9.54
C GLY A 74 7.76 4.26 9.35
N GLU A 75 8.48 4.79 10.34
CA GLU A 75 9.01 6.17 10.31
C GLU A 75 9.96 6.44 9.15
N ARG A 76 10.67 5.41 8.71
CA ARG A 76 11.66 5.48 7.62
C ARG A 76 11.14 4.92 6.30
N GLY A 77 9.86 4.56 6.23
CA GLY A 77 9.24 4.01 5.01
C GLY A 77 9.61 2.56 4.69
N ARG A 78 10.13 1.79 5.64
CA ARG A 78 10.59 0.40 5.41
C ARG A 78 9.49 -0.65 5.39
N GLY A 79 8.23 -0.25 5.58
CA GLY A 79 7.13 -1.19 5.73
C GLY A 79 7.13 -1.92 7.08
N ASP A 80 7.84 -1.39 8.07
CA ASP A 80 8.08 -1.97 9.38
C ASP A 80 7.30 -1.28 10.51
N GLY A 81 6.25 -0.57 10.19
CA GLY A 81 5.39 0.10 11.16
C GLY A 81 4.73 -0.87 12.16
N PRO A 82 4.25 -0.36 13.32
CA PRO A 82 3.66 -1.20 14.36
C PRO A 82 2.51 -2.10 13.87
N GLN A 83 1.75 -1.66 12.88
CA GLN A 83 0.63 -2.41 12.30
C GLN A 83 1.01 -3.17 11.02
N ALA A 84 2.27 -3.13 10.57
CA ALA A 84 2.69 -3.74 9.32
C ALA A 84 2.35 -5.24 9.26
N LYS A 85 2.67 -5.99 10.32
CA LYS A 85 2.48 -7.45 10.38
C LYS A 85 1.01 -7.89 10.40
N SER A 86 0.10 -6.97 10.71
CA SER A 86 -1.36 -7.24 10.72
C SER A 86 -2.00 -7.04 9.34
N ASN A 87 -1.22 -6.63 8.36
CA ASN A 87 -1.68 -6.33 7.01
C ASN A 87 -1.20 -7.38 6.00
N TYR A 88 -2.08 -7.76 5.09
CA TYR A 88 -1.73 -8.59 3.94
C TYR A 88 -2.38 -8.01 2.67
N PRO A 89 -1.60 -7.74 1.61
CA PRO A 89 -0.13 -7.85 1.55
C PRO A 89 0.57 -6.88 2.52
N LEU A 90 1.81 -7.21 2.88
CA LEU A 90 2.63 -6.34 3.74
C LEU A 90 2.83 -4.96 3.10
N PRO A 91 2.94 -3.89 3.90
CA PRO A 91 3.30 -2.58 3.38
C PRO A 91 4.62 -2.62 2.61
N ALA A 92 4.67 -1.94 1.47
CA ALA A 92 5.87 -1.88 0.65
C ALA A 92 7.01 -1.16 1.39
N ASP A 93 8.24 -1.62 1.15
CA ASP A 93 9.46 -0.90 1.54
C ASP A 93 9.69 0.26 0.56
N LEU A 94 9.37 1.47 1.00
CA LEU A 94 9.51 2.70 0.22
C LEU A 94 10.98 3.16 0.11
N THR A 95 11.90 2.48 0.79
CA THR A 95 13.34 2.75 0.67
C THR A 95 13.99 1.93 -0.43
N ASP A 96 13.30 0.92 -0.98
CA ASP A 96 13.83 0.09 -2.06
C ASP A 96 13.92 0.89 -3.38
N PRO A 97 15.14 1.22 -3.85
CA PRO A 97 15.31 1.97 -5.09
C PRO A 97 14.90 1.16 -6.34
N LYS A 98 14.81 -0.18 -6.25
CA LYS A 98 14.36 -1.01 -7.36
C LYS A 98 12.85 -0.86 -7.55
N LEU A 99 12.10 -0.80 -6.45
CA LEU A 99 10.67 -0.56 -6.47
C LEU A 99 10.36 0.81 -7.08
N LEU A 100 11.01 1.87 -6.57
CA LEU A 100 10.65 3.25 -6.93
C LEU A 100 11.17 3.70 -8.29
N ARG A 101 12.21 3.06 -8.86
CA ARG A 101 12.66 3.36 -10.22
C ARG A 101 11.64 3.02 -11.30
N ASN A 102 10.84 2.01 -11.07
CA ASN A 102 9.89 1.49 -12.05
C ASN A 102 8.47 2.07 -11.88
N VAL A 103 8.28 2.97 -10.93
CA VAL A 103 6.99 3.61 -10.63
C VAL A 103 7.10 5.11 -10.84
N THR A 104 6.23 5.70 -11.62
CA THR A 104 6.22 7.16 -11.89
C THR A 104 5.61 7.94 -10.71
N ASP A 105 5.79 9.25 -10.69
CA ASP A 105 5.18 10.12 -9.65
C ASP A 105 3.66 10.06 -9.70
N GLY A 106 3.09 10.03 -10.90
CA GLY A 106 1.65 9.90 -11.07
C GLY A 106 1.11 8.56 -10.61
N GLU A 107 1.86 7.47 -10.76
CA GLU A 107 1.48 6.16 -10.22
C GLU A 107 1.49 6.15 -8.69
N ILE A 108 2.52 6.75 -8.05
CA ILE A 108 2.56 6.90 -6.58
C ILE A 108 1.37 7.76 -6.13
N PHE A 109 1.11 8.88 -6.82
CA PHE A 109 -0.03 9.75 -6.52
C PHE A 109 -1.37 9.01 -6.62
N TYR A 110 -1.53 8.18 -7.67
CA TYR A 110 -2.72 7.35 -7.84
C TYR A 110 -2.86 6.34 -6.69
N GLN A 111 -1.78 5.65 -6.35
CA GLN A 111 -1.77 4.66 -5.27
C GLN A 111 -2.17 5.28 -3.92
N ILE A 112 -1.62 6.44 -3.58
CA ILE A 112 -2.00 7.20 -2.38
C ILE A 112 -3.47 7.62 -2.47
N SER A 113 -3.90 8.12 -3.64
CA SER A 113 -5.27 8.63 -3.81
C SER A 113 -6.31 7.54 -3.68
N GLN A 114 -6.13 6.42 -4.38
CA GLN A 114 -7.15 5.37 -4.44
C GLN A 114 -7.06 4.39 -3.28
N GLY A 115 -5.84 4.14 -2.79
CA GLY A 115 -5.60 3.06 -1.84
C GLY A 115 -5.91 1.70 -2.46
N ARG A 116 -5.50 0.65 -1.80
CA ARG A 116 -5.89 -0.75 -2.06
C ARG A 116 -5.76 -1.51 -0.76
N ARG A 117 -6.84 -2.13 -0.30
CA ARG A 117 -6.81 -2.85 0.98
C ARG A 117 -5.53 -3.69 1.13
N PRO A 118 -4.88 -3.60 2.28
CA PRO A 118 -5.25 -2.88 3.50
C PRO A 118 -5.00 -1.37 3.51
N MET A 119 -4.27 -0.80 2.53
CA MET A 119 -4.01 0.64 2.43
C MET A 119 -5.30 1.41 2.14
N PRO A 120 -5.69 2.39 2.98
CA PRO A 120 -6.89 3.18 2.75
C PRO A 120 -6.73 4.18 1.60
N SER A 121 -7.87 4.65 1.05
CA SER A 121 -7.90 5.76 0.11
C SER A 121 -7.73 7.10 0.83
N PHE A 122 -6.87 7.96 0.29
CA PHE A 122 -6.67 9.33 0.79
C PHE A 122 -7.29 10.41 -0.10
N LYS A 123 -7.97 10.03 -1.19
CA LYS A 123 -8.59 10.98 -2.13
C LYS A 123 -9.50 12.00 -1.47
N ASN A 124 -10.29 11.56 -0.49
CA ASN A 124 -11.27 12.39 0.22
C ASN A 124 -10.78 12.85 1.61
N ARG A 125 -9.57 12.45 2.02
CA ARG A 125 -8.99 12.80 3.33
C ARG A 125 -7.92 13.87 3.23
N LEU A 126 -7.22 13.90 2.11
CA LEU A 126 -6.12 14.82 1.84
C LEU A 126 -6.42 15.63 0.59
N THR A 127 -5.99 16.88 0.58
CA THR A 127 -6.03 17.72 -0.62
C THR A 127 -5.13 17.16 -1.72
N GLN A 128 -5.29 17.62 -2.92
CA GLN A 128 -4.43 17.23 -4.05
C GLN A 128 -2.96 17.56 -3.77
N ASP A 129 -2.68 18.75 -3.26
CA ASP A 129 -1.32 19.19 -2.96
C ASP A 129 -0.69 18.36 -1.85
N GLN A 130 -1.43 18.04 -0.79
CA GLN A 130 -0.96 17.15 0.29
C GLN A 130 -0.56 15.77 -0.24
N ARG A 131 -1.31 15.21 -1.18
CA ARG A 131 -0.96 13.93 -1.81
C ARG A 131 0.28 14.05 -2.69
N TRP A 132 0.46 15.17 -3.42
CA TRP A 132 1.68 15.44 -4.16
C TRP A 132 2.90 15.69 -3.26
N GLN A 133 2.71 16.34 -2.12
CA GLN A 133 3.75 16.46 -1.10
C GLN A 133 4.20 15.10 -0.58
N LEU A 134 3.26 14.17 -0.34
CA LEU A 134 3.60 12.79 0.04
C LEU A 134 4.40 12.07 -1.05
N VAL A 135 4.14 12.29 -2.34
CA VAL A 135 4.95 11.74 -3.43
C VAL A 135 6.41 12.20 -3.33
N LEU A 136 6.65 13.51 -3.04
CA LEU A 136 8.01 14.02 -2.81
C LEU A 136 8.71 13.29 -1.66
N LEU A 137 8.00 13.08 -0.56
CA LEU A 137 8.54 12.39 0.60
C LEU A 137 8.87 10.92 0.28
N VAL A 138 7.97 10.20 -0.38
CA VAL A 138 8.19 8.81 -0.81
C VAL A 138 9.44 8.72 -1.68
N ARG A 139 9.62 9.62 -2.63
CA ARG A 139 10.84 9.69 -3.46
C ARG A 139 12.09 9.91 -2.63
N SER A 140 12.00 10.72 -1.58
CA SER A 140 13.15 11.03 -0.72
C SER A 140 13.63 9.82 0.09
N PHE A 141 12.80 8.83 0.39
CA PHE A 141 13.19 7.64 1.12
C PHE A 141 14.17 6.74 0.34
N SER A 142 14.08 6.72 -0.98
CA SER A 142 14.96 5.89 -1.83
C SER A 142 16.22 6.61 -2.31
N GLN A 143 16.36 7.91 -2.00
CA GLN A 143 17.56 8.66 -2.34
C GLN A 143 18.63 8.45 -1.25
N PRO A 144 19.89 8.27 -1.61
CA PRO A 144 20.96 8.26 -0.62
C PRO A 144 20.91 9.58 0.15
N ALA A 145 20.97 9.50 1.48
CA ALA A 145 20.95 10.65 2.36
C ALA A 145 22.03 11.66 1.88
N SER A 146 21.62 12.84 1.45
CA SER A 146 22.57 13.93 1.21
C SER A 146 23.30 14.24 2.51
N PRO A 147 24.65 14.37 2.51
CA PRO A 147 25.39 14.72 3.71
C PRO A 147 24.86 16.06 4.25
N GLY A 148 24.12 16.03 5.36
CA GLY A 148 23.53 17.22 5.99
C GLY A 148 22.02 17.18 6.25
N SER A 149 21.28 16.22 5.72
CA SER A 149 19.85 16.03 6.01
C SER A 149 19.64 14.94 7.06
N THR A 150 20.03 15.19 8.30
CA THR A 150 19.48 14.42 9.42
C THR A 150 17.98 14.71 9.50
N PRO A 151 17.09 13.71 9.46
CA PRO A 151 15.68 13.96 9.71
C PRO A 151 15.57 14.49 11.15
N ALA A 152 15.26 15.77 11.31
CA ALA A 152 14.89 16.28 12.62
C ALA A 152 13.63 15.52 13.04
N ALA A 153 13.74 14.77 14.15
CA ALA A 153 12.57 14.23 14.82
C ALA A 153 11.58 15.40 15.05
N PRO A 154 10.28 15.19 14.85
CA PRO A 154 9.29 16.21 15.13
C PRO A 154 9.46 16.64 16.59
N THR A 155 9.80 17.90 16.82
CA THR A 155 9.84 18.50 18.15
C THR A 155 8.42 18.38 18.69
N PRO A 156 8.18 17.71 19.84
CA PRO A 156 6.85 17.67 20.41
C PRO A 156 6.41 19.12 20.65
N SER A 157 5.33 19.52 19.99
CA SER A 157 4.72 20.81 20.20
C SER A 157 4.36 20.91 21.68
N ARG A 158 5.05 21.79 22.40
CA ARG A 158 4.76 22.11 23.79
C ARG A 158 3.33 22.61 23.85
N LEU A 159 2.49 21.87 24.56
CA LEU A 159 1.12 22.30 24.83
C LEU A 159 1.15 23.69 25.49
N PRO A 160 0.32 24.65 25.06
CA PRO A 160 0.24 25.93 25.72
C PRO A 160 -0.42 25.74 27.10
N GLY A 161 0.35 25.81 28.19
CA GLY A 161 -0.22 25.76 29.55
C GLY A 161 0.65 25.27 30.68
N GLU A 162 1.90 24.82 30.47
CA GLU A 162 2.79 24.53 31.62
C GLU A 162 3.64 25.75 31.97
N LYS A 163 3.19 26.42 33.05
CA LYS A 163 4.01 27.34 33.82
C LYS A 163 4.64 26.60 34.99
#